data_b4010ebfe8b5da7c5bf1982bdd0e50ab
#
_entry.id   b4010ebfe8b5da7c5bf1982bdd0e50ab
#
_cell.length_a   1.000
_cell.length_b   1.000
_cell.length_c   1.000
_cell.angle_alpha   90.00
_cell.angle_beta   90.00
_cell.angle_gamma   90.00
#
_symmetry.space_group_name_H-M   'P 1'
#
loop_
_entity.id
_entity.type
_entity.pdbx_description
1 polymer ?
#
loop_
_entity_poly.entity_id
_entity_poly.type
_entity_poly.pdbx_seq_one_letter_code
_entity_poly.pdbx_strand_id
1 'polypeptide(L)'
;MLVSTPMSAEYVSAFIVRSDRDDITGMEDLRGKTFAFVDQASSSGYLYPKAALVKQLNLDPDQLESSDYFFKTVAFSGSHTTSVSGVQMGDYDAACVAKSIIAQMAEAGAVNAEDFKIIGSSDIIPNPAYVARGSLPEDLKAKIKAFFLSYKDADYFEAVHGNRDIRFVEVTEDDYQPAKEMLDLLHIEFGD
;
A
#
# COMPACT_ATOMS: atom_id res chain seq x y z
N MET A 1 8.18 -21.89 -6.62
CA MET A 1 7.83 -21.27 -7.91
C MET A 1 7.09 -20.00 -7.60
N LEU A 2 7.57 -18.87 -8.12
CA LEU A 2 6.97 -17.57 -7.93
C LEU A 2 6.79 -16.89 -9.29
N VAL A 3 5.61 -16.34 -9.56
CA VAL A 3 5.36 -15.45 -10.67
C VAL A 3 4.59 -14.25 -10.17
N SER A 4 4.80 -13.08 -10.79
CA SER A 4 4.09 -11.85 -10.47
C SER A 4 3.93 -11.02 -11.74
N THR A 5 3.29 -9.88 -11.66
CA THR A 5 3.41 -8.83 -12.67
C THR A 5 4.62 -7.94 -12.34
N PRO A 6 5.23 -7.26 -13.33
CA PRO A 6 6.33 -6.34 -13.09
C PRO A 6 6.00 -5.30 -12.02
N MET A 7 6.96 -4.96 -11.17
CA MET A 7 6.80 -3.89 -10.19
C MET A 7 6.49 -2.57 -10.89
N SER A 8 5.61 -1.78 -10.30
CA SER A 8 5.23 -0.46 -10.79
C SER A 8 5.71 0.61 -9.81
N ALA A 9 6.42 1.61 -10.29
CA ALA A 9 6.79 2.79 -9.51
C ALA A 9 5.56 3.59 -9.01
N GLU A 10 4.39 3.36 -9.58
CA GLU A 10 3.13 4.01 -9.17
C GLU A 10 2.42 3.30 -8.02
N TYR A 11 2.79 2.04 -7.71
CA TYR A 11 2.17 1.33 -6.58
C TYR A 11 2.90 1.69 -5.29
N VAL A 12 2.47 2.77 -4.70
CA VAL A 12 2.94 3.31 -3.42
C VAL A 12 1.75 3.68 -2.53
N SER A 13 1.99 3.79 -1.24
CA SER A 13 1.07 4.46 -0.32
C SER A 13 1.27 5.97 -0.40
N ALA A 14 0.20 6.74 -0.41
CA ALA A 14 0.21 8.19 -0.32
C ALA A 14 -0.34 8.65 1.03
N PHE A 15 0.33 9.62 1.64
CA PHE A 15 -0.18 10.35 2.81
C PHE A 15 -0.99 11.53 2.29
N ILE A 16 -2.27 11.55 2.62
CA ILE A 16 -3.24 12.52 2.10
C ILE A 16 -3.80 13.39 3.20
N VAL A 17 -3.99 14.65 2.87
CA VAL A 17 -4.73 15.64 3.66
C VAL A 17 -5.65 16.43 2.74
N ARG A 18 -6.61 17.15 3.29
CA ARG A 18 -7.38 18.12 2.49
C ARG A 18 -6.45 19.20 1.92
N SER A 19 -6.74 19.66 0.72
CA SER A 19 -5.93 20.66 0.02
C SER A 19 -5.87 22.02 0.74
N ASP A 20 -6.90 22.35 1.54
CA ASP A 20 -7.00 23.59 2.32
C ASP A 20 -6.23 23.57 3.68
N ARG A 21 -5.52 22.47 3.99
CA ARG A 21 -4.74 22.33 5.24
C ARG A 21 -3.32 22.92 5.06
N ASP A 22 -3.21 24.23 5.14
CA ASP A 22 -1.90 24.92 5.02
C ASP A 22 -0.94 24.63 6.18
N ASP A 23 -1.48 24.12 7.30
CA ASP A 23 -0.72 23.72 8.48
C ASP A 23 -0.08 22.33 8.37
N ILE A 24 -0.32 21.58 7.29
CA ILE A 24 0.24 20.24 7.05
C ILE A 24 0.84 20.21 5.66
N THR A 25 2.16 20.23 5.58
CA THR A 25 2.92 20.27 4.32
C THR A 25 3.83 19.06 4.13
N GLY A 26 4.14 18.35 5.20
CA GLY A 26 4.97 17.15 5.23
C GLY A 26 4.49 16.15 6.28
N MET A 27 5.13 14.97 6.31
CA MET A 27 4.77 13.93 7.28
C MET A 27 5.11 14.30 8.73
N GLU A 28 6.08 15.14 8.96
CA GLU A 28 6.45 15.70 10.28
C GLU A 28 5.33 16.51 10.91
N ASP A 29 4.51 17.21 10.09
CA ASP A 29 3.40 18.05 10.54
C ASP A 29 2.19 17.21 11.02
N LEU A 30 2.24 15.88 10.82
CA LEU A 30 1.23 14.95 11.32
C LEU A 30 1.31 14.74 12.83
N ARG A 31 2.36 15.26 13.48
CA ARG A 31 2.48 15.18 14.94
C ARG A 31 1.31 15.88 15.63
N GLY A 32 0.66 15.15 16.53
CA GLY A 32 -0.51 15.63 17.28
C GLY A 32 -1.81 15.74 16.46
N LYS A 33 -1.85 15.21 15.24
CA LYS A 33 -3.04 15.16 14.38
C LYS A 33 -3.78 13.83 14.56
N THR A 34 -5.05 13.80 14.13
CA THR A 34 -5.81 12.56 13.99
C THR A 34 -5.45 11.89 12.66
N PHE A 35 -5.07 10.62 12.71
CA PHE A 35 -4.60 9.89 11.54
C PHE A 35 -5.35 8.58 11.34
N ALA A 36 -5.66 8.24 10.09
CA ALA A 36 -6.28 6.97 9.74
C ALA A 36 -5.35 6.07 8.93
N PHE A 37 -5.09 4.88 9.45
CA PHE A 37 -4.70 3.72 8.67
C PHE A 37 -5.94 3.01 8.11
N VAL A 38 -5.74 2.08 7.17
CA VAL A 38 -6.86 1.30 6.59
C VAL A 38 -7.16 0.09 7.46
N ASP A 39 -6.23 -0.87 7.50
CA ASP A 39 -6.35 -2.15 8.22
C ASP A 39 -4.95 -2.70 8.44
N GLN A 40 -4.70 -3.39 9.55
CA GLN A 40 -3.37 -3.89 9.93
C GLN A 40 -2.78 -4.90 8.94
N ALA A 41 -3.61 -5.60 8.16
CA ALA A 41 -3.16 -6.51 7.10
C ALA A 41 -2.91 -5.81 5.75
N SER A 42 -3.22 -4.51 5.64
CA SER A 42 -3.09 -3.77 4.38
C SER A 42 -1.66 -3.34 4.11
N SER A 43 -1.08 -3.76 2.98
CA SER A 43 0.25 -3.30 2.56
C SER A 43 0.27 -1.78 2.36
N SER A 44 -0.59 -1.23 1.50
CA SER A 44 -0.62 0.20 1.16
C SER A 44 -1.37 1.07 2.18
N GLY A 45 -2.22 0.46 3.00
CA GLY A 45 -2.99 1.20 4.00
C GLY A 45 -2.42 1.13 5.42
N TYR A 46 -1.35 0.35 5.66
CA TYR A 46 -0.76 0.22 6.99
C TYR A 46 0.72 -0.10 6.97
N LEU A 47 1.15 -1.27 6.42
CA LEU A 47 2.52 -1.75 6.58
C LEU A 47 3.55 -0.78 5.98
N TYR A 48 3.43 -0.46 4.71
CA TYR A 48 4.36 0.43 4.03
C TYR A 48 4.31 1.89 4.52
N PRO A 49 3.14 2.50 4.73
CA PRO A 49 3.10 3.85 5.31
C PRO A 49 3.61 3.89 6.76
N LYS A 50 3.35 2.86 7.59
CA LYS A 50 3.92 2.76 8.93
C LYS A 50 5.44 2.71 8.87
N ALA A 51 6.01 1.88 7.99
CA ALA A 51 7.45 1.80 7.79
C ALA A 51 8.05 3.12 7.28
N ALA A 52 7.35 3.83 6.39
CA ALA A 52 7.79 5.13 5.90
C ALA A 52 7.88 6.16 7.05
N LEU A 53 6.87 6.23 7.92
CA LEU A 53 6.88 7.09 9.11
C LEU A 53 8.02 6.74 10.07
N VAL A 54 8.17 5.44 10.39
CA VAL A 54 9.24 4.95 11.27
C VAL A 54 10.61 5.31 10.73
N LYS A 55 10.85 5.03 9.44
CA LYS A 55 12.15 5.27 8.79
C LYS A 55 12.49 6.74 8.63
N GLN A 56 11.53 7.55 8.15
CA GLN A 56 11.78 8.97 7.82
C GLN A 56 11.81 9.86 9.05
N LEU A 57 11.00 9.55 10.06
CA LEU A 57 10.86 10.37 11.27
C LEU A 57 11.54 9.75 12.50
N ASN A 58 12.23 8.62 12.33
CA ASN A 58 12.90 7.88 13.39
C ASN A 58 11.98 7.61 14.60
N LEU A 59 10.78 7.08 14.32
CA LEU A 59 9.77 6.76 15.32
C LEU A 59 9.89 5.31 15.78
N ASP A 60 9.41 5.04 16.99
CA ASP A 60 9.28 3.69 17.52
C ASP A 60 8.07 2.99 16.89
N PRO A 61 8.25 1.87 16.14
CA PRO A 61 7.15 1.17 15.49
C PRO A 61 6.10 0.61 16.46
N ASP A 62 6.53 0.23 17.68
CA ASP A 62 5.63 -0.36 18.68
C ASP A 62 4.76 0.69 19.37
N GLN A 63 5.16 1.96 19.30
CA GLN A 63 4.46 3.08 19.93
C GLN A 63 3.58 3.88 18.94
N LEU A 64 3.78 3.72 17.63
CA LEU A 64 3.19 4.61 16.62
C LEU A 64 1.66 4.69 16.68
N GLU A 65 1.02 3.63 17.13
CA GLU A 65 -0.45 3.57 17.28
C GLU A 65 -0.93 4.05 18.66
N SER A 66 0.00 4.30 19.60
CA SER A 66 -0.34 4.82 20.93
C SER A 66 -0.78 6.27 20.80
N SER A 67 -1.90 6.61 21.44
CA SER A 67 -2.39 7.99 21.51
C SER A 67 -1.34 8.90 22.14
N ASP A 68 -1.19 10.10 21.59
CA ASP A 68 -0.28 11.14 22.03
C ASP A 68 1.24 10.80 21.95
N TYR A 69 1.62 9.67 21.31
CA TYR A 69 3.04 9.42 21.02
C TYR A 69 3.52 10.28 19.84
N PHE A 70 3.00 10.03 18.65
CA PHE A 70 3.22 10.87 17.46
C PHE A 70 1.92 11.50 16.99
N PHE A 71 0.92 10.68 16.73
CA PHE A 71 -0.43 11.13 16.44
C PHE A 71 -1.18 11.44 17.75
N LYS A 72 -2.15 12.36 17.69
CA LYS A 72 -3.10 12.54 18.76
C LYS A 72 -3.97 11.29 18.93
N THR A 73 -4.45 10.77 17.82
CA THR A 73 -5.30 9.58 17.77
C THR A 73 -5.04 8.84 16.46
N VAL A 74 -4.97 7.53 16.52
CA VAL A 74 -4.93 6.63 15.37
C VAL A 74 -6.26 5.92 15.23
N ALA A 75 -6.79 5.90 14.01
CA ALA A 75 -7.99 5.17 13.63
C ALA A 75 -7.68 4.13 12.56
N PHE A 76 -8.52 3.10 12.45
CA PHE A 76 -8.52 2.14 11.36
C PHE A 76 -9.85 2.28 10.61
N SER A 77 -9.78 2.78 9.37
CA SER A 77 -10.97 3.13 8.58
C SER A 77 -11.65 1.93 7.92
N GLY A 78 -10.96 0.80 7.81
CA GLY A 78 -11.42 -0.44 7.19
C GLY A 78 -11.29 -0.49 5.67
N SER A 79 -11.19 0.65 4.97
CA SER A 79 -10.97 0.68 3.51
C SER A 79 -10.33 1.97 3.04
N HIS A 80 -9.64 1.94 1.87
CA HIS A 80 -9.07 3.14 1.27
C HIS A 80 -10.12 4.21 0.97
N THR A 81 -11.30 3.80 0.47
CA THR A 81 -12.39 4.71 0.16
C THR A 81 -12.93 5.39 1.40
N THR A 82 -13.07 4.65 2.52
CA THR A 82 -13.48 5.22 3.81
C THR A 82 -12.44 6.21 4.34
N SER A 83 -11.13 5.90 4.19
CA SER A 83 -10.05 6.84 4.56
C SER A 83 -10.16 8.16 3.80
N VAL A 84 -10.32 8.10 2.47
CA VAL A 84 -10.46 9.31 1.62
C VAL A 84 -11.68 10.12 2.04
N SER A 85 -12.85 9.47 2.19
CA SER A 85 -14.08 10.15 2.61
C SER A 85 -13.96 10.77 4.01
N GLY A 86 -13.31 10.08 4.96
CA GLY A 86 -13.10 10.59 6.31
C GLY A 86 -12.18 11.82 6.34
N VAL A 87 -11.13 11.87 5.51
CA VAL A 87 -10.31 13.08 5.34
C VAL A 87 -11.12 14.21 4.73
N GLN A 88 -11.94 13.93 3.69
CA GLN A 88 -12.80 14.94 3.06
C GLN A 88 -13.80 15.55 4.05
N MET A 89 -14.42 14.72 4.89
CA MET A 89 -15.40 15.16 5.89
C MET A 89 -14.76 15.79 7.14
N GLY A 90 -13.45 15.64 7.32
CA GLY A 90 -12.72 16.13 8.48
C GLY A 90 -12.79 15.25 9.72
N ASP A 91 -13.20 13.97 9.57
CA ASP A 91 -13.16 12.98 10.64
C ASP A 91 -11.70 12.63 11.02
N TYR A 92 -10.81 12.71 10.03
CA TYR A 92 -9.37 12.56 10.17
C TYR A 92 -8.64 13.77 9.58
N ASP A 93 -7.58 14.23 10.23
CA ASP A 93 -6.71 15.29 9.69
C ASP A 93 -5.94 14.78 8.46
N ALA A 94 -5.53 13.51 8.51
CA ALA A 94 -4.79 12.83 7.46
C ALA A 94 -5.07 11.33 7.43
N ALA A 95 -4.75 10.70 6.31
CA ALA A 95 -4.79 9.25 6.16
C ALA A 95 -3.70 8.75 5.21
N CYS A 96 -3.44 7.45 5.23
CA CYS A 96 -2.66 6.79 4.19
C CYS A 96 -3.55 5.88 3.34
N VAL A 97 -3.33 5.94 2.02
CA VAL A 97 -4.12 5.19 1.04
C VAL A 97 -3.24 4.73 -0.13
N ALA A 98 -3.67 3.72 -0.88
CA ALA A 98 -3.05 3.45 -2.18
C ALA A 98 -3.17 4.70 -3.08
N LYS A 99 -2.06 5.15 -3.68
CA LYS A 99 -2.01 6.40 -4.47
C LYS A 99 -3.08 6.47 -5.55
N SER A 100 -3.41 5.34 -6.18
CA SER A 100 -4.39 5.27 -7.27
C SER A 100 -5.85 5.50 -6.82
N ILE A 101 -6.17 5.34 -5.53
CA ILE A 101 -7.57 5.34 -5.10
C ILE A 101 -8.26 6.70 -5.29
N ILE A 102 -7.54 7.81 -5.13
CA ILE A 102 -8.12 9.15 -5.29
C ILE A 102 -8.57 9.35 -6.74
N ALA A 103 -7.72 8.97 -7.70
CA ALA A 103 -8.07 9.06 -9.12
C ALA A 103 -9.27 8.17 -9.45
N GLN A 104 -9.30 6.92 -8.95
CA GLN A 104 -10.43 6.00 -9.16
C GLN A 104 -11.74 6.55 -8.57
N MET A 105 -11.70 7.13 -7.38
CA MET A 105 -12.87 7.75 -6.76
C MET A 105 -13.33 9.01 -7.51
N ALA A 106 -12.39 9.78 -8.04
CA ALA A 106 -12.70 10.97 -8.83
C ALA A 106 -13.33 10.58 -10.19
N GLU A 107 -12.81 9.57 -10.87
CA GLU A 107 -13.40 9.02 -12.11
C GLU A 107 -14.82 8.49 -11.87
N ALA A 108 -15.06 7.89 -10.71
CA ALA A 108 -16.38 7.45 -10.29
C ALA A 108 -17.31 8.60 -9.86
N GLY A 109 -16.82 9.83 -9.80
CA GLY A 109 -17.59 11.01 -9.35
C GLY A 109 -17.87 11.04 -7.85
N ALA A 110 -17.13 10.24 -7.06
CA ALA A 110 -17.33 10.16 -5.61
C ALA A 110 -16.63 11.28 -4.84
N VAL A 111 -15.53 11.81 -5.37
CA VAL A 111 -14.75 12.92 -4.79
C VAL A 111 -14.20 13.82 -5.91
N ASN A 112 -13.72 15.03 -5.56
CA ASN A 112 -12.89 15.82 -6.45
C ASN A 112 -11.42 15.62 -6.03
N ALA A 113 -10.55 15.18 -6.96
CA ALA A 113 -9.14 14.94 -6.68
C ALA A 113 -8.40 16.19 -6.17
N GLU A 114 -8.83 17.38 -6.58
CA GLU A 114 -8.27 18.67 -6.16
C GLU A 114 -8.56 19.02 -4.70
N ASP A 115 -9.52 18.33 -4.06
CA ASP A 115 -9.82 18.51 -2.64
C ASP A 115 -8.72 17.93 -1.73
N PHE A 116 -7.77 17.20 -2.31
CA PHE A 116 -6.69 16.53 -1.58
C PHE A 116 -5.32 16.97 -2.07
N LYS A 117 -4.34 16.96 -1.18
CA LYS A 117 -2.92 17.00 -1.50
C LYS A 117 -2.17 15.84 -0.88
N ILE A 118 -1.14 15.37 -1.57
CA ILE A 118 -0.22 14.33 -1.08
C ILE A 118 0.96 15.02 -0.42
N ILE A 119 1.22 14.70 0.84
CA ILE A 119 2.28 15.28 1.67
C ILE A 119 3.48 14.33 1.87
N GLY A 120 3.39 13.10 1.35
CA GLY A 120 4.45 12.11 1.40
C GLY A 120 4.01 10.80 0.78
N SER A 121 4.95 9.89 0.59
CA SER A 121 4.68 8.55 0.08
C SER A 121 5.60 7.50 0.72
N SER A 122 5.19 6.25 0.65
CA SER A 122 6.02 5.10 1.00
C SER A 122 7.05 4.76 -0.07
N ASP A 123 7.95 3.83 0.23
CA ASP A 123 8.70 3.08 -0.77
C ASP A 123 7.73 2.31 -1.70
N ILE A 124 8.24 1.84 -2.86
CA ILE A 124 7.46 1.05 -3.83
C ILE A 124 7.00 -0.24 -3.17
N ILE A 125 5.73 -0.56 -3.36
CA ILE A 125 5.10 -1.79 -2.88
C ILE A 125 5.20 -2.84 -3.98
N PRO A 126 5.81 -4.01 -3.74
CA PRO A 126 5.86 -5.08 -4.73
C PRO A 126 4.45 -5.63 -5.00
N ASN A 127 4.19 -5.98 -6.25
CA ASN A 127 2.97 -6.68 -6.60
C ASN A 127 2.93 -8.06 -5.94
N PRO A 128 1.74 -8.58 -5.58
CA PRO A 128 1.62 -9.89 -4.94
C PRO A 128 2.18 -11.00 -5.83
N ALA A 129 2.90 -11.94 -5.22
CA ALA A 129 3.40 -13.11 -5.91
C ALA A 129 2.35 -14.24 -5.92
N TYR A 130 2.22 -14.90 -7.05
CA TYR A 130 1.52 -16.18 -7.15
C TYR A 130 2.50 -17.30 -6.83
N VAL A 131 2.22 -18.04 -5.78
CA VAL A 131 3.11 -19.08 -5.26
C VAL A 131 2.47 -20.46 -5.37
N ALA A 132 3.26 -21.48 -5.66
CA ALA A 132 2.83 -22.86 -5.59
C ALA A 132 3.36 -23.50 -4.30
N ARG A 133 2.49 -24.25 -3.61
CA ARG A 133 2.90 -25.00 -2.41
C ARG A 133 4.12 -25.88 -2.71
N GLY A 134 5.12 -25.87 -1.84
CA GLY A 134 6.35 -26.63 -1.99
C GLY A 134 6.14 -28.15 -2.15
N SER A 135 5.11 -28.72 -1.51
CA SER A 135 4.78 -30.15 -1.56
C SER A 135 4.12 -30.63 -2.86
N LEU A 136 3.78 -29.71 -3.80
CA LEU A 136 3.26 -30.13 -5.11
C LEU A 136 4.34 -30.84 -5.93
N PRO A 137 3.96 -31.85 -6.77
CA PRO A 137 4.87 -32.47 -7.71
C PRO A 137 5.56 -31.46 -8.63
N GLU A 138 6.85 -31.68 -8.91
CA GLU A 138 7.66 -30.74 -9.71
C GLU A 138 7.11 -30.52 -11.12
N ASP A 139 6.60 -31.59 -11.77
CA ASP A 139 5.98 -31.50 -13.10
C ASP A 139 4.72 -30.64 -13.09
N LEU A 140 3.92 -30.68 -12.01
CA LEU A 140 2.74 -29.85 -11.85
C LEU A 140 3.14 -28.39 -11.61
N LYS A 141 4.13 -28.13 -10.74
CA LYS A 141 4.67 -26.78 -10.53
C LYS A 141 5.20 -26.17 -11.84
N ALA A 142 5.92 -26.97 -12.64
CA ALA A 142 6.42 -26.52 -13.94
C ALA A 142 5.28 -26.17 -14.92
N LYS A 143 4.22 -27.00 -14.97
CA LYS A 143 3.03 -26.72 -15.81
C LYS A 143 2.31 -25.45 -15.39
N ILE A 144 2.10 -25.25 -14.08
CA ILE A 144 1.46 -24.04 -13.54
C ILE A 144 2.30 -22.80 -13.91
N LYS A 145 3.61 -22.86 -13.69
CA LYS A 145 4.52 -21.76 -14.06
C LYS A 145 4.46 -21.43 -15.55
N ALA A 146 4.54 -22.46 -16.40
CA ALA A 146 4.46 -22.30 -17.85
C ALA A 146 3.13 -21.68 -18.29
N PHE A 147 2.01 -22.06 -17.64
CA PHE A 147 0.70 -21.46 -17.89
C PHE A 147 0.73 -19.95 -17.61
N PHE A 148 1.15 -19.51 -16.43
CA PHE A 148 1.22 -18.09 -16.10
C PHE A 148 2.10 -17.31 -17.07
N LEU A 149 3.33 -17.79 -17.32
CA LEU A 149 4.26 -17.09 -18.21
C LEU A 149 3.82 -17.04 -19.68
N SER A 150 2.95 -17.98 -20.11
CA SER A 150 2.37 -17.97 -21.45
C SER A 150 1.04 -17.25 -21.56
N TYR A 151 0.43 -16.83 -20.43
CA TYR A 151 -0.88 -16.18 -20.42
C TYR A 151 -0.81 -14.76 -21.02
N LYS A 152 -1.68 -14.49 -22.01
CA LYS A 152 -1.62 -13.28 -22.84
C LYS A 152 -2.97 -12.58 -23.02
N ASP A 153 -3.97 -12.93 -22.24
CA ASP A 153 -5.29 -12.31 -22.33
C ASP A 153 -5.21 -10.84 -21.95
N ALA A 154 -5.26 -9.96 -22.95
CA ALA A 154 -5.14 -8.53 -22.78
C ALA A 154 -6.34 -7.93 -22.01
N ASP A 155 -7.54 -8.52 -22.16
CA ASP A 155 -8.74 -8.02 -21.49
C ASP A 155 -8.67 -8.34 -19.99
N TYR A 156 -8.11 -9.51 -19.61
CA TYR A 156 -7.81 -9.83 -18.24
C TYR A 156 -6.82 -8.82 -17.62
N PHE A 157 -5.70 -8.54 -18.31
CA PHE A 157 -4.69 -7.62 -17.78
C PHE A 157 -5.22 -6.19 -17.67
N GLU A 158 -6.06 -5.74 -18.61
CA GLU A 158 -6.75 -4.45 -18.51
C GLU A 158 -7.67 -4.41 -17.30
N ALA A 159 -8.53 -5.41 -17.14
CA ALA A 159 -9.51 -5.45 -16.05
C ALA A 159 -8.88 -5.53 -14.67
N VAL A 160 -7.75 -6.26 -14.52
CA VAL A 160 -7.12 -6.53 -13.21
C VAL A 160 -6.00 -5.54 -12.89
N HIS A 161 -5.26 -5.08 -13.90
CA HIS A 161 -4.05 -4.28 -13.72
C HIS A 161 -4.12 -2.90 -14.40
N GLY A 162 -5.21 -2.59 -15.10
CA GLY A 162 -5.38 -1.32 -15.83
C GLY A 162 -4.39 -1.15 -16.98
N ASN A 163 -3.83 -2.24 -17.51
CA ASN A 163 -2.84 -2.18 -18.58
C ASN A 163 -2.80 -3.48 -19.39
N ARG A 164 -3.20 -3.39 -20.66
CA ARG A 164 -3.30 -4.52 -21.62
C ARG A 164 -1.94 -5.17 -21.95
N ASP A 165 -0.83 -4.45 -21.76
CA ASP A 165 0.50 -4.88 -22.16
C ASP A 165 1.29 -5.56 -21.03
N ILE A 166 0.78 -5.53 -19.81
CA ILE A 166 1.38 -6.25 -18.68
C ILE A 166 1.34 -7.76 -18.95
N ARG A 167 2.36 -8.46 -18.51
CA ARG A 167 2.46 -9.93 -18.55
C ARG A 167 3.03 -10.43 -17.23
N PHE A 168 2.71 -11.68 -16.90
CA PHE A 168 3.37 -12.35 -15.79
C PHE A 168 4.84 -12.56 -16.09
N VAL A 169 5.66 -12.33 -15.08
CA VAL A 169 7.11 -12.52 -15.09
C VAL A 169 7.52 -13.47 -13.96
N GLU A 170 8.65 -14.11 -14.14
CA GLU A 170 9.26 -14.88 -13.06
C GLU A 170 9.84 -13.93 -12.01
N VAL A 171 9.59 -14.24 -10.74
CA VAL A 171 10.16 -13.54 -9.59
C VAL A 171 10.75 -14.52 -8.61
N THR A 172 11.63 -14.05 -7.76
CA THR A 172 12.35 -14.80 -6.75
C THR A 172 12.08 -14.22 -5.36
N GLU A 173 12.57 -14.85 -4.32
CA GLU A 173 12.50 -14.30 -2.96
C GLU A 173 13.30 -12.99 -2.83
N ASP A 174 14.39 -12.85 -3.60
CA ASP A 174 15.23 -11.64 -3.59
C ASP A 174 14.45 -10.39 -4.07
N ASP A 175 13.49 -10.56 -4.97
CA ASP A 175 12.63 -9.46 -5.43
C ASP A 175 11.72 -8.92 -4.30
N TYR A 176 11.53 -9.70 -3.23
CA TYR A 176 10.74 -9.33 -2.06
C TYR A 176 11.59 -9.00 -0.81
N GLN A 177 12.91 -8.94 -0.96
CA GLN A 177 13.81 -8.59 0.14
C GLN A 177 13.45 -7.24 0.80
N PRO A 178 13.09 -6.16 0.03
CA PRO A 178 12.64 -4.91 0.64
C PRO A 178 11.38 -5.04 1.52
N ALA A 179 10.46 -5.94 1.15
CA ALA A 179 9.28 -6.22 1.96
C ALA A 179 9.64 -6.91 3.27
N LYS A 180 10.60 -7.84 3.24
CA LYS A 180 11.11 -8.50 4.44
C LYS A 180 11.80 -7.51 5.38
N GLU A 181 12.68 -6.67 4.83
CA GLU A 181 13.35 -5.62 5.62
C GLU A 181 12.35 -4.64 6.26
N MET A 182 11.26 -4.32 5.56
CA MET A 182 10.18 -3.50 6.09
C MET A 182 9.48 -4.18 7.28
N LEU A 183 9.23 -5.49 7.21
CA LEU A 183 8.62 -6.25 8.31
C LEU A 183 9.55 -6.35 9.51
N ASP A 184 10.84 -6.59 9.27
CA ASP A 184 11.86 -6.58 10.32
C ASP A 184 11.92 -5.21 11.04
N LEU A 185 11.86 -4.12 10.27
CA LEU A 185 11.79 -2.75 10.80
C LEU A 185 10.56 -2.51 11.69
N LEU A 186 9.44 -3.14 11.36
CA LEU A 186 8.19 -3.00 12.09
C LEU A 186 8.04 -4.02 13.23
N HIS A 187 9.06 -4.86 13.49
CA HIS A 187 9.03 -5.95 14.47
C HIS A 187 7.89 -6.94 14.22
N ILE A 188 7.51 -7.16 12.95
CA ILE A 188 6.44 -8.09 12.57
C ILE A 188 7.06 -9.44 12.21
N GLU A 189 6.79 -10.44 13.03
CA GLU A 189 7.14 -11.83 12.75
C GLU A 189 5.92 -12.52 12.10
N PHE A 190 6.14 -13.17 10.96
CA PHE A 190 5.17 -14.14 10.46
C PHE A 190 5.44 -15.46 11.16
N GLY A 191 4.41 -16.00 11.80
CA GLY A 191 4.49 -17.34 12.41
C GLY A 191 4.89 -18.40 11.39
N ASP A 192 5.64 -19.40 11.87
CA ASP A 192 6.07 -20.60 11.13
C ASP A 192 4.87 -21.41 10.58
#